data_c99fa9f031a608262217c8486f3fda8e
#
_entry.id   c99fa9f031a608262217c8486f3fda8e
#
_cell.length_a   1.000
_cell.length_b   1.000
_cell.length_c   1.000
_cell.angle_alpha   90.00
_cell.angle_beta   90.00
_cell.angle_gamma   90.00
#
_symmetry.space_group_name_H-M   'P 1'
#
loop_
_entity.id
_entity.type
_entity.pdbx_description
1 polymer ?
#
loop_
_entity_poly.entity_id
_entity_poly.type
_entity_poly.pdbx_seq_one_letter_code
_entity_poly.pdbx_strand_id
1 'polypeptide(L)'
;MGCIQYLCLNKIIATMEKIYGTTKRQDGLQRVGKNKWLLYFGLYETGSGTYEYRHTFTHKPTLDEIKKLVWATIDAETKDKIVNQFEYEGIKVWLTDEKQRNFASIENNESVTFPLTLKLNEKADATPIYHTFQTRDEFKKFSEAAACFILETIRNGWKEKDNVDWSVFDM
;
A
#
# COMPACT_ATOMS: atom_id res chain seq x y z
N MET A 1 33.72 26.79 9.01
CA MET A 1 33.34 25.38 8.79
C MET A 1 32.01 25.16 9.49
N GLY A 2 30.90 25.30 8.77
CA GLY A 2 29.55 25.18 9.31
C GLY A 2 28.94 23.83 8.91
N CYS A 3 28.75 22.99 9.89
CA CYS A 3 28.07 21.70 9.74
C CYS A 3 26.57 21.99 9.56
N ILE A 4 26.06 21.84 8.34
CA ILE A 4 24.62 21.91 8.07
C ILE A 4 24.02 20.60 8.60
N GLN A 5 23.39 20.70 9.78
CA GLN A 5 22.53 19.65 10.29
C GLN A 5 21.30 19.53 9.39
N TYR A 6 21.28 18.50 8.55
CA TYR A 6 20.06 18.02 7.91
C TYR A 6 19.15 17.44 9.02
N LEU A 7 18.32 18.29 9.59
CA LEU A 7 17.15 17.85 10.34
C LEU A 7 16.23 17.11 9.36
N CYS A 8 16.34 15.78 9.35
CA CYS A 8 15.31 14.91 8.83
C CYS A 8 14.06 15.08 9.70
N LEU A 9 13.25 16.06 9.35
CA LEU A 9 11.87 16.15 9.80
C LEU A 9 11.13 14.97 9.15
N ASN A 10 11.13 13.82 9.85
CA ASN A 10 10.09 12.81 9.69
C ASN A 10 8.76 13.45 10.13
N LYS A 11 8.18 14.29 9.26
CA LYS A 11 6.77 14.62 9.35
C LYS A 11 6.05 13.30 9.18
N ILE A 12 5.55 12.75 10.29
CA ILE A 12 4.51 11.71 10.25
C ILE A 12 3.40 12.32 9.40
N ILE A 13 3.29 11.89 8.14
CA ILE A 13 2.18 12.28 7.28
C ILE A 13 0.96 11.69 7.97
N ALA A 14 0.08 12.54 8.45
CA ALA A 14 -1.15 12.11 9.09
C ALA A 14 -1.89 11.22 8.08
N THR A 15 -2.09 9.96 8.43
CA THR A 15 -2.88 9.02 7.64
C THR A 15 -4.34 9.14 8.06
N MET A 16 -5.25 8.92 7.13
CA MET A 16 -6.67 8.86 7.43
C MET A 16 -7.01 7.56 8.19
N GLU A 17 -8.05 7.61 9.02
CA GLU A 17 -8.54 6.46 9.80
C GLU A 17 -9.42 5.56 8.95
N LYS A 18 -9.23 4.23 9.03
CA LYS A 18 -10.11 3.23 8.39
C LYS A 18 -11.40 3.08 9.17
N ILE A 19 -12.55 3.25 8.52
CA ILE A 19 -13.88 3.04 9.07
C ILE A 19 -14.50 1.85 8.37
N TYR A 20 -14.76 0.79 9.12
CA TYR A 20 -15.29 -0.47 8.59
C TYR A 20 -16.82 -0.50 8.55
N GLY A 21 -17.38 -1.31 7.64
CA GLY A 21 -18.81 -1.54 7.52
C GLY A 21 -19.55 -0.55 6.62
N THR A 22 -18.85 0.36 5.97
CA THR A 22 -19.43 1.24 4.96
C THR A 22 -19.76 0.43 3.71
N THR A 23 -21.00 0.55 3.22
CA THR A 23 -21.48 -0.20 2.04
C THR A 23 -21.55 0.67 0.78
N LYS A 24 -21.37 1.98 0.91
CA LYS A 24 -21.47 2.94 -0.18
C LYS A 24 -20.34 3.97 -0.09
N ARG A 25 -19.70 4.23 -1.22
CA ARG A 25 -18.68 5.28 -1.34
C ARG A 25 -19.30 6.66 -1.04
N GLN A 26 -18.64 7.45 -0.19
CA GLN A 26 -19.12 8.74 0.31
C GLN A 26 -18.00 9.80 0.27
N ASP A 27 -17.27 9.89 -0.85
CA ASP A 27 -16.21 10.90 -0.96
C ASP A 27 -16.78 12.28 -0.71
N GLY A 28 -16.09 13.08 0.10
CA GLY A 28 -16.51 14.44 0.35
C GLY A 28 -16.01 15.04 1.65
N LEU A 29 -16.33 16.31 1.83
CA LEU A 29 -16.04 17.09 3.03
C LEU A 29 -17.36 17.50 3.69
N GLN A 30 -17.53 17.20 4.98
CA GLN A 30 -18.75 17.53 5.73
C GLN A 30 -18.42 18.38 6.96
N ARG A 31 -19.10 19.51 7.09
CA ARG A 31 -19.04 20.29 8.33
C ARG A 31 -19.96 19.69 9.40
N VAL A 32 -19.39 19.31 10.53
CA VAL A 32 -20.13 18.66 11.64
C VAL A 32 -20.16 19.52 12.93
N GLY A 33 -19.62 20.73 12.87
CA GLY A 33 -19.60 21.66 14.01
C GLY A 33 -19.04 23.01 13.64
N LYS A 34 -18.88 23.90 14.64
CA LYS A 34 -18.39 25.27 14.42
C LYS A 34 -17.00 25.25 13.76
N ASN A 35 -16.10 24.41 14.30
CA ASN A 35 -14.72 24.28 13.84
C ASN A 35 -14.36 22.80 13.60
N LYS A 36 -15.32 21.95 13.20
CA LYS A 36 -15.07 20.53 12.99
C LYS A 36 -15.58 20.10 11.61
N TRP A 37 -14.68 19.46 10.86
CA TRP A 37 -14.92 18.99 9.51
C TRP A 37 -14.50 17.55 9.39
N LEU A 38 -15.29 16.73 8.70
CA LEU A 38 -14.99 15.33 8.38
C LEU A 38 -14.74 15.20 6.90
N LEU A 39 -13.59 14.64 6.56
CA LEU A 39 -13.23 14.22 5.22
C LEU A 39 -13.46 12.71 5.12
N TYR A 40 -14.22 12.29 4.12
CA TYR A 40 -14.43 10.90 3.76
C TYR A 40 -13.80 10.64 2.39
N PHE A 41 -13.16 9.48 2.22
CA PHE A 41 -12.55 9.12 0.95
C PHE A 41 -12.48 7.60 0.74
N GLY A 42 -12.80 7.19 -0.49
CA GLY A 42 -12.62 5.84 -0.98
C GLY A 42 -13.67 4.86 -0.48
N LEU A 43 -13.71 3.72 -1.10
CA LEU A 43 -14.37 2.52 -0.64
C LEU A 43 -13.51 1.34 -1.08
N TYR A 44 -13.00 0.60 -0.12
CA TYR A 44 -12.07 -0.50 -0.34
C TYR A 44 -12.65 -1.79 0.21
N GLU A 45 -12.29 -2.91 -0.41
CA GLU A 45 -12.76 -4.23 -0.03
C GLU A 45 -11.64 -5.05 0.60
N THR A 46 -12.01 -5.83 1.60
CA THR A 46 -11.16 -6.87 2.19
C THR A 46 -11.90 -8.19 2.17
N GLY A 47 -11.21 -9.29 2.45
CA GLY A 47 -11.86 -10.60 2.62
C GLY A 47 -12.91 -10.65 3.75
N SER A 48 -12.95 -9.66 4.65
CA SER A 48 -13.85 -9.57 5.81
C SER A 48 -14.89 -8.45 5.70
N GLY A 49 -14.92 -7.68 4.62
CA GLY A 49 -15.86 -6.58 4.41
C GLY A 49 -15.26 -5.37 3.73
N THR A 50 -15.94 -4.25 3.81
CA THR A 50 -15.57 -2.99 3.21
C THR A 50 -15.16 -1.96 4.25
N TYR A 51 -14.36 -0.98 3.85
CA TYR A 51 -14.00 0.18 4.67
C TYR A 51 -13.81 1.41 3.79
N GLU A 52 -13.95 2.58 4.42
CA GLU A 52 -13.61 3.88 3.87
C GLU A 52 -12.57 4.56 4.76
N TYR A 53 -12.01 5.64 4.27
CA TYR A 53 -11.11 6.48 5.06
C TYR A 53 -11.82 7.74 5.55
N ARG A 54 -11.52 8.11 6.81
CA ARG A 54 -12.02 9.34 7.43
C ARG A 54 -10.88 10.11 8.08
N HIS A 55 -10.96 11.45 7.99
CA HIS A 55 -10.09 12.35 8.73
C HIS A 55 -10.90 13.49 9.36
N THR A 56 -10.48 13.94 10.54
CA THR A 56 -11.13 15.05 11.25
C THR A 56 -10.22 16.26 11.25
N PHE A 57 -10.72 17.38 10.72
CA PHE A 57 -10.06 18.69 10.83
C PHE A 57 -10.72 19.54 11.92
N THR A 58 -9.92 20.37 12.59
CA THR A 58 -10.37 21.38 13.57
C THR A 58 -10.53 22.77 12.96
N HIS A 59 -10.38 22.87 11.64
CA HIS A 59 -10.57 24.08 10.83
C HIS A 59 -11.16 23.68 9.48
N LYS A 60 -11.64 24.65 8.69
CA LYS A 60 -11.98 24.38 7.28
C LYS A 60 -10.69 24.07 6.54
N PRO A 61 -10.51 22.82 6.02
CA PRO A 61 -9.29 22.50 5.29
C PRO A 61 -9.23 23.20 3.93
N THR A 62 -8.04 23.46 3.47
CA THR A 62 -7.78 23.86 2.10
C THR A 62 -7.80 22.63 1.19
N LEU A 63 -8.06 22.84 -0.11
CA LEU A 63 -8.00 21.75 -1.09
C LEU A 63 -6.62 21.07 -1.12
N ASP A 64 -5.54 21.83 -0.90
CA ASP A 64 -4.19 21.29 -0.86
C ASP A 64 -3.95 20.36 0.33
N GLU A 65 -4.53 20.67 1.50
CA GLU A 65 -4.48 19.79 2.67
C GLU A 65 -5.23 18.48 2.39
N ILE A 66 -6.41 18.58 1.77
CA ILE A 66 -7.21 17.41 1.37
C ILE A 66 -6.44 16.55 0.36
N LYS A 67 -5.89 17.16 -0.71
CA LYS A 67 -5.09 16.46 -1.72
C LYS A 67 -3.93 15.68 -1.11
N LYS A 68 -3.17 16.30 -0.20
CA LYS A 68 -2.05 15.64 0.47
C LYS A 68 -2.48 14.40 1.24
N LEU A 69 -3.60 14.48 1.98
CA LEU A 69 -4.13 13.34 2.75
C LEU A 69 -4.64 12.23 1.83
N VAL A 70 -5.44 12.57 0.82
CA VAL A 70 -6.00 11.62 -0.12
C VAL A 70 -4.89 10.89 -0.89
N TRP A 71 -3.90 11.62 -1.40
CA TRP A 71 -2.77 11.00 -2.11
C TRP A 71 -1.94 10.11 -1.20
N ALA A 72 -1.67 10.53 0.04
CA ALA A 72 -0.96 9.70 1.01
C ALA A 72 -1.75 8.43 1.36
N THR A 73 -3.08 8.51 1.41
CA THR A 73 -3.96 7.36 1.63
C THR A 73 -3.90 6.38 0.47
N ILE A 74 -3.99 6.85 -0.78
CA ILE A 74 -3.85 6.00 -1.98
C ILE A 74 -2.47 5.34 -2.02
N ASP A 75 -1.39 6.07 -1.68
CA ASP A 75 -0.04 5.51 -1.62
C ASP A 75 0.08 4.41 -0.56
N ALA A 76 -0.51 4.62 0.61
CA ALA A 76 -0.53 3.63 1.68
C ALA A 76 -1.30 2.37 1.29
N GLU A 77 -2.48 2.53 0.64
CA GLU A 77 -3.27 1.40 0.11
C GLU A 77 -2.51 0.64 -0.99
N THR A 78 -1.88 1.37 -1.91
CA THR A 78 -1.07 0.76 -2.96
C THR A 78 0.06 -0.07 -2.36
N LYS A 79 0.75 0.47 -1.37
CA LYS A 79 1.83 -0.25 -0.66
C LYS A 79 1.32 -1.47 0.09
N ASP A 80 0.18 -1.34 0.78
CA ASP A 80 -0.45 -2.48 1.49
C ASP A 80 -0.83 -3.61 0.53
N LYS A 81 -1.41 -3.27 -0.61
CA LYS A 81 -1.73 -4.24 -1.68
C LYS A 81 -0.49 -4.95 -2.20
N ILE A 82 0.59 -4.21 -2.47
CA ILE A 82 1.86 -4.80 -2.92
C ILE A 82 2.38 -5.81 -1.88
N VAL A 83 2.38 -5.41 -0.61
CA VAL A 83 2.95 -6.26 0.45
C VAL A 83 2.11 -7.51 0.70
N ASN A 84 0.77 -7.42 0.63
CA ASN A 84 -0.11 -8.43 1.22
C ASN A 84 -1.01 -9.16 0.23
N GLN A 85 -1.08 -8.76 -1.05
CA GLN A 85 -2.07 -9.33 -1.98
C GLN A 85 -1.48 -10.15 -3.13
N PHE A 86 -0.16 -10.22 -3.26
CA PHE A 86 0.45 -11.09 -4.26
C PHE A 86 0.26 -12.56 -3.88
N GLU A 87 -0.14 -13.35 -4.88
CA GLU A 87 -0.31 -14.80 -4.73
C GLU A 87 0.46 -15.52 -5.84
N TYR A 88 1.20 -16.55 -5.47
CA TYR A 88 1.92 -17.43 -6.38
C TYR A 88 1.61 -18.89 -6.07
N GLU A 89 1.06 -19.61 -7.02
CA GLU A 89 0.66 -21.03 -6.89
C GLU A 89 -0.23 -21.30 -5.64
N GLY A 90 -1.19 -20.39 -5.36
CA GLY A 90 -2.09 -20.51 -4.21
C GLY A 90 -1.47 -20.10 -2.87
N ILE A 91 -0.22 -19.63 -2.87
CA ILE A 91 0.46 -19.13 -1.67
C ILE A 91 0.47 -17.61 -1.70
N LYS A 92 -0.12 -16.98 -0.68
CA LYS A 92 0.07 -15.54 -0.48
C LYS A 92 1.53 -15.25 -0.13
N VAL A 93 2.10 -14.29 -0.80
CA VAL A 93 3.52 -13.93 -0.65
C VAL A 93 3.64 -12.50 -0.12
N TRP A 94 4.36 -12.31 0.95
CA TRP A 94 4.70 -10.97 1.42
C TRP A 94 5.78 -10.34 0.54
N LEU A 95 5.43 -9.32 -0.22
CA LEU A 95 6.37 -8.55 -1.04
C LEU A 95 6.87 -7.29 -0.31
N THR A 96 7.42 -7.47 0.90
CA THR A 96 8.08 -6.36 1.61
C THR A 96 9.28 -5.84 0.82
N ASP A 97 9.67 -4.57 1.05
CA ASP A 97 10.83 -3.96 0.38
C ASP A 97 12.12 -4.79 0.54
N GLU A 98 12.28 -5.46 1.70
CA GLU A 98 13.39 -6.37 1.95
C GLU A 98 13.33 -7.61 1.06
N LYS A 99 12.17 -8.26 1.00
CA LYS A 99 11.98 -9.46 0.16
C LYS A 99 12.15 -9.16 -1.32
N GLN A 100 11.63 -8.02 -1.79
CA GLN A 100 11.83 -7.60 -3.18
C GLN A 100 13.32 -7.45 -3.51
N ARG A 101 14.11 -6.82 -2.63
CA ARG A 101 15.56 -6.72 -2.79
C ARG A 101 16.24 -8.10 -2.76
N ASN A 102 15.83 -8.97 -1.85
CA ASN A 102 16.38 -10.32 -1.75
C ASN A 102 16.08 -11.15 -3.02
N PHE A 103 14.87 -11.09 -3.55
CA PHE A 103 14.50 -11.78 -4.79
C PHE A 103 15.31 -11.26 -5.98
N ALA A 104 15.46 -9.95 -6.13
CA ALA A 104 16.31 -9.36 -7.16
C ALA A 104 17.80 -9.76 -7.01
N SER A 105 18.29 -9.86 -5.77
CA SER A 105 19.65 -10.34 -5.49
C SER A 105 19.85 -11.79 -5.88
N ILE A 106 18.88 -12.66 -5.60
CA ILE A 106 18.93 -14.10 -5.98
C ILE A 106 18.91 -14.24 -7.49
N GLU A 107 18.04 -13.49 -8.19
CA GLU A 107 17.91 -13.54 -9.65
C GLU A 107 19.21 -13.17 -10.35
N ASN A 108 19.90 -12.14 -9.86
CA ASN A 108 21.13 -11.61 -10.45
C ASN A 108 22.41 -12.31 -9.97
N ASN A 109 22.34 -13.29 -9.07
CA ASN A 109 23.51 -13.97 -8.52
C ASN A 109 23.62 -15.39 -9.07
N GLU A 110 24.51 -15.60 -10.03
CA GLU A 110 24.74 -16.91 -10.64
C GLU A 110 25.28 -17.98 -9.67
N SER A 111 25.87 -17.57 -8.53
CA SER A 111 26.38 -18.48 -7.52
C SER A 111 25.29 -19.10 -6.64
N VAL A 112 24.05 -18.63 -6.73
CA VAL A 112 22.92 -19.25 -6.02
C VAL A 112 22.60 -20.59 -6.65
N THR A 113 22.60 -21.64 -5.84
CA THR A 113 22.32 -23.02 -6.26
C THR A 113 20.86 -23.39 -6.02
N PHE A 114 20.35 -24.30 -6.83
CA PHE A 114 19.01 -24.87 -6.71
C PHE A 114 19.09 -26.38 -6.44
N PRO A 115 18.11 -26.97 -5.71
CA PRO A 115 16.87 -26.36 -5.24
C PRO A 115 17.08 -25.31 -4.14
N LEU A 116 16.26 -24.24 -4.16
CA LEU A 116 16.30 -23.13 -3.21
C LEU A 116 14.96 -23.01 -2.45
N THR A 117 15.02 -23.12 -1.12
CA THR A 117 13.83 -22.97 -0.26
C THR A 117 13.78 -21.58 0.35
N LEU A 118 12.66 -20.88 0.15
CA LEU A 118 12.43 -19.54 0.70
C LEU A 118 11.16 -19.49 1.55
N LYS A 119 11.20 -18.71 2.64
CA LYS A 119 10.00 -18.35 3.40
C LYS A 119 9.24 -17.28 2.64
N LEU A 120 8.05 -17.61 2.12
CA LEU A 120 7.21 -16.68 1.37
C LEU A 120 6.24 -15.91 2.27
N ASN A 121 5.70 -16.56 3.31
CA ASN A 121 4.72 -15.98 4.24
C ASN A 121 4.77 -16.75 5.57
N GLU A 122 3.80 -16.49 6.44
CA GLU A 122 3.50 -17.27 7.63
C GLU A 122 1.99 -17.34 7.88
N LYS A 123 1.57 -18.36 8.60
CA LYS A 123 0.18 -18.52 9.05
C LYS A 123 -0.12 -17.56 10.22
N ALA A 124 -1.40 -17.48 10.61
CA ALA A 124 -1.83 -16.66 11.74
C ALA A 124 -1.17 -17.04 13.09
N ASP A 125 -0.73 -18.28 13.23
CA ASP A 125 0.01 -18.80 14.40
C ASP A 125 1.54 -18.59 14.29
N ALA A 126 1.99 -17.76 13.35
CA ALA A 126 3.39 -17.51 13.02
C ALA A 126 4.16 -18.72 12.44
N THR A 127 3.48 -19.80 12.06
CA THR A 127 4.12 -20.92 11.36
C THR A 127 4.58 -20.48 9.97
N PRO A 128 5.89 -20.63 9.62
CA PRO A 128 6.40 -20.22 8.32
C PRO A 128 5.79 -21.03 7.19
N ILE A 129 5.52 -20.36 6.07
CA ILE A 129 5.13 -20.98 4.80
C ILE A 129 6.32 -20.90 3.87
N TYR A 130 6.88 -22.07 3.53
CA TYR A 130 8.03 -22.21 2.65
C TYR A 130 7.58 -22.65 1.25
N HIS A 131 8.35 -22.24 0.25
CA HIS A 131 8.29 -22.77 -1.10
C HIS A 131 9.69 -23.15 -1.55
N THR A 132 9.84 -24.28 -2.27
CA THR A 132 11.10 -24.74 -2.79
C THR A 132 11.09 -24.66 -4.31
N PHE A 133 11.87 -23.75 -4.84
CA PHE A 133 12.11 -23.60 -6.26
C PHE A 133 13.12 -24.66 -6.70
N GLN A 134 12.74 -25.54 -7.61
CA GLN A 134 13.58 -26.65 -8.06
C GLN A 134 14.68 -26.18 -9.03
N THR A 135 14.39 -25.17 -9.83
CA THR A 135 15.28 -24.64 -10.84
C THR A 135 15.34 -23.10 -10.81
N ARG A 136 16.38 -22.56 -11.43
CA ARG A 136 16.50 -21.11 -11.64
C ARG A 136 15.38 -20.55 -12.50
N ASP A 137 14.93 -21.29 -13.52
CA ASP A 137 13.84 -20.88 -14.41
C ASP A 137 12.51 -20.78 -13.67
N GLU A 138 12.25 -21.68 -12.72
CA GLU A 138 11.07 -21.59 -11.85
C GLU A 138 11.11 -20.35 -10.97
N PHE A 139 12.25 -20.08 -10.32
CA PHE A 139 12.44 -18.86 -9.53
C PHE A 139 12.30 -17.59 -10.38
N LYS A 140 12.83 -17.59 -11.61
CA LYS A 140 12.70 -16.48 -12.54
C LYS A 140 11.25 -16.17 -12.89
N LYS A 141 10.44 -17.20 -13.17
CA LYS A 141 8.99 -17.03 -13.42
C LYS A 141 8.27 -16.41 -12.22
N PHE A 142 8.61 -16.85 -11.01
CA PHE A 142 8.10 -16.24 -9.77
C PHE A 142 8.50 -14.77 -9.66
N SER A 143 9.76 -14.43 -9.86
CA SER A 143 10.29 -13.07 -9.79
C SER A 143 9.64 -12.15 -10.82
N GLU A 144 9.48 -12.62 -12.06
CA GLU A 144 8.78 -11.90 -13.13
C GLU A 144 7.30 -11.66 -12.79
N ALA A 145 6.60 -12.67 -12.25
CA ALA A 145 5.21 -12.54 -11.83
C ALA A 145 5.07 -11.50 -10.69
N ALA A 146 5.97 -11.52 -9.71
CA ALA A 146 5.99 -10.54 -8.63
C ALA A 146 6.25 -9.12 -9.16
N ALA A 147 7.21 -8.95 -10.06
CA ALA A 147 7.51 -7.66 -10.68
C ALA A 147 6.32 -7.11 -11.48
N CYS A 148 5.65 -7.95 -12.27
CA CYS A 148 4.45 -7.56 -13.01
C CYS A 148 3.32 -7.13 -12.08
N PHE A 149 3.06 -7.88 -11.01
CA PHE A 149 2.06 -7.54 -10.01
C PHE A 149 2.34 -6.19 -9.34
N ILE A 150 3.60 -5.93 -8.95
CA ILE A 150 4.03 -4.67 -8.34
C ILE A 150 3.76 -3.49 -9.30
N LEU A 151 4.22 -3.61 -10.55
CA LEU A 151 4.05 -2.55 -11.56
C LEU A 151 2.58 -2.27 -11.86
N GLU A 152 1.75 -3.30 -11.97
CA GLU A 152 0.32 -3.14 -12.19
C GLU A 152 -0.37 -2.47 -11.01
N THR A 153 -0.03 -2.87 -9.78
CA THR A 153 -0.57 -2.28 -8.56
C THR A 153 -0.20 -0.80 -8.44
N ILE A 154 1.05 -0.43 -8.74
CA ILE A 154 1.50 0.97 -8.78
C ILE A 154 0.73 1.78 -9.83
N ARG A 155 0.58 1.24 -11.06
CA ARG A 155 -0.19 1.91 -12.12
C ARG A 155 -1.65 2.13 -11.74
N ASN A 156 -2.25 1.17 -11.05
CA ASN A 156 -3.63 1.30 -10.57
C ASN A 156 -3.74 2.40 -9.49
N GLY A 157 -2.75 2.51 -8.58
CA GLY A 157 -2.67 3.61 -7.62
C GLY A 157 -2.55 4.99 -8.32
N TRP A 158 -1.75 5.10 -9.37
CA TRP A 158 -1.66 6.35 -10.16
C TRP A 158 -2.99 6.69 -10.83
N LYS A 159 -3.64 5.71 -11.48
CA LYS A 159 -4.97 5.91 -12.08
C LYS A 159 -6.01 6.33 -11.04
N GLU A 160 -5.96 5.76 -9.83
CA GLU A 160 -6.86 6.17 -8.74
C GLU A 160 -6.64 7.64 -8.39
N LYS A 161 -5.38 8.11 -8.27
CA LYS A 161 -5.06 9.52 -8.01
C LYS A 161 -5.54 10.46 -9.12
N ASP A 162 -5.37 10.05 -10.38
CA ASP A 162 -5.77 10.85 -11.54
C ASP A 162 -7.29 10.97 -11.67
N ASN A 163 -8.03 9.96 -11.19
CA ASN A 163 -9.49 9.88 -11.28
C ASN A 163 -10.22 10.46 -10.06
N VAL A 164 -9.53 11.05 -9.08
CA VAL A 164 -10.20 11.69 -7.94
C VAL A 164 -11.01 12.90 -8.40
N ASP A 165 -12.32 12.87 -8.15
CA ASP A 165 -13.19 14.03 -8.37
C ASP A 165 -13.00 15.03 -7.21
N TRP A 166 -12.20 16.06 -7.47
CA TRP A 166 -11.89 17.08 -6.46
C TRP A 166 -13.07 18.01 -6.19
N SER A 167 -14.08 18.06 -7.05
CA SER A 167 -15.26 18.94 -6.88
C SER A 167 -16.13 18.52 -5.69
N VAL A 168 -16.11 17.24 -5.29
CA VAL A 168 -16.88 16.73 -4.14
C VAL A 168 -16.36 17.24 -2.79
N PHE A 169 -15.15 17.81 -2.77
CA PHE A 169 -14.54 18.38 -1.57
C PHE A 169 -14.67 19.92 -1.51
N ASP A 170 -15.27 20.53 -2.50
CA ASP A 170 -15.48 21.98 -2.57
C ASP A 170 -16.76 22.37 -1.83
N MET A 171 -16.64 23.19 -0.73
CA MET A 171 -17.77 23.71 0.05
C MET A 171 -17.57 25.16 0.44
#